data_c57d019df529d9bc2cb07cfc8cc2a4c1
#
_entry.id   c57d019df529d9bc2cb07cfc8cc2a4c1
#
_cell.length_a   1.000
_cell.length_b   1.000
_cell.length_c   1.000
_cell.angle_alpha   90.00
_cell.angle_beta   90.00
_cell.angle_gamma   90.00
#
_symmetry.space_group_name_H-M   'P 1'
#
loop_
_entity.id
_entity.type
_entity.pdbx_description
1 polymer ?
#
loop_
_entity_poly.entity_id
_entity_poly.type
_entity_poly.pdbx_seq_one_letter_code
_entity_poly.pdbx_strand_id
1 'polypeptide(L)'
;MGALAGISLAMLAVAQSGAEAAVTRSEYCSRLGSQLDGAIRTKAEPGASASQIATAMALQDKANRFCAERKEAQGIRTYANALKLLGVTPVDLDQ
;
A
#
# COMPACT_ATOMS: atom_id res chain seq x y z
N MET A 1 40.48 7.65 22.40
CA MET A 1 40.18 6.49 21.53
C MET A 1 38.75 6.08 21.60
N GLY A 2 38.16 6.04 22.76
CA GLY A 2 36.74 5.68 22.88
C GLY A 2 35.78 6.69 22.28
N ALA A 3 36.20 7.93 22.17
CA ALA A 3 35.34 8.99 21.68
C ALA A 3 34.99 8.81 20.19
N LEU A 4 35.88 8.23 19.44
CA LEU A 4 35.66 8.06 18.00
C LEU A 4 34.52 7.09 17.70
N ALA A 5 34.44 6.02 18.49
CA ALA A 5 33.37 5.02 18.28
C ALA A 5 32.00 5.61 18.57
N GLY A 6 31.91 6.50 19.57
CA GLY A 6 30.63 7.11 19.89
C GLY A 6 30.09 8.01 18.78
N ILE A 7 30.95 8.70 18.09
CA ILE A 7 30.56 9.60 17.02
C ILE A 7 29.98 8.81 15.85
N SER A 8 30.60 7.69 15.51
CA SER A 8 30.14 6.86 14.40
C SER A 8 28.72 6.34 14.63
N LEU A 9 28.45 5.90 15.85
CA LEU A 9 27.13 5.37 16.19
C LEU A 9 26.05 6.44 16.08
N ALA A 10 26.36 7.67 16.45
CA ALA A 10 25.39 8.76 16.35
C ALA A 10 24.99 9.02 14.89
N MET A 11 25.93 8.94 13.99
CA MET A 11 25.64 9.17 12.58
C MET A 11 24.74 8.09 11.99
N LEU A 12 24.98 6.85 12.37
CA LEU A 12 24.14 5.75 11.88
C LEU A 12 22.70 5.90 12.36
N ALA A 13 22.51 6.31 13.58
CA ALA A 13 21.17 6.50 14.13
C ALA A 13 20.39 7.56 13.35
N VAL A 14 21.04 8.65 12.99
CA VAL A 14 20.40 9.72 12.22
C VAL A 14 19.97 9.22 10.84
N ALA A 15 20.82 8.46 10.17
CA ALA A 15 20.52 7.95 8.84
C ALA A 15 19.33 7.01 8.88
N GLN A 16 19.25 6.15 9.88
CA GLN A 16 18.13 5.22 10.01
C GLN A 16 16.82 5.94 10.27
N SER A 17 16.83 6.96 11.10
CA SER A 17 15.61 7.73 11.38
C SER A 17 15.06 8.37 10.11
N GLY A 18 15.92 8.91 9.27
CA GLY A 18 15.50 9.51 8.03
C GLY A 18 14.85 8.49 7.08
N ALA A 19 15.41 7.29 7.02
CA ALA A 19 14.90 6.24 6.14
C ALA A 19 13.53 5.75 6.61
N GLU A 20 13.30 5.70 7.92
CA GLU A 20 12.04 5.21 8.46
C GLU A 20 10.89 6.19 8.32
N ALA A 21 11.18 7.46 8.16
CA ALA A 21 10.14 8.49 8.12
C ALA A 21 9.31 8.46 6.85
N ALA A 22 9.81 7.87 5.79
CA ALA A 22 9.14 7.91 4.49
C ALA A 22 8.56 6.54 4.13
N VAL A 23 7.26 6.52 3.85
CA VAL A 23 6.62 5.33 3.29
C VAL A 23 6.75 5.43 1.78
N THR A 24 7.34 4.42 1.16
CA THR A 24 7.53 4.42 -0.29
C THR A 24 6.22 4.13 -0.99
N ARG A 25 6.13 4.51 -2.25
CA ARG A 25 4.97 4.18 -3.07
C ARG A 25 4.82 2.67 -3.24
N SER A 26 5.94 1.98 -3.33
CA SER A 26 5.93 0.52 -3.42
C SER A 26 5.28 -0.11 -2.20
N GLU A 27 5.61 0.40 -1.00
CA GLU A 27 4.98 -0.08 0.21
C GLU A 27 3.49 0.25 0.25
N TYR A 28 3.12 1.41 -0.23
CA TYR A 28 1.73 1.81 -0.28
C TYR A 28 0.94 0.92 -1.24
N CYS A 29 1.51 0.61 -2.41
CA CYS A 29 0.93 -0.38 -3.31
C CYS A 29 0.65 -1.69 -2.59
N SER A 30 1.62 -2.16 -1.83
CA SER A 30 1.51 -3.41 -1.10
C SER A 30 0.40 -3.36 -0.06
N ARG A 31 0.32 -2.26 0.69
CA ARG A 31 -0.72 -2.10 1.71
C ARG A 31 -2.11 -2.05 1.11
N LEU A 32 -2.28 -1.28 0.05
CA LEU A 32 -3.57 -1.19 -0.64
C LEU A 32 -3.95 -2.51 -1.27
N GLY A 33 -2.98 -3.21 -1.83
CA GLY A 33 -3.23 -4.53 -2.41
C GLY A 33 -3.73 -5.51 -1.37
N SER A 34 -3.11 -5.52 -0.19
CA SER A 34 -3.56 -6.37 0.92
C SER A 34 -4.95 -5.98 1.41
N GLN A 35 -5.19 -4.67 1.52
CA GLN A 35 -6.50 -4.18 1.94
C GLN A 35 -7.58 -4.60 0.96
N LEU A 36 -7.31 -4.46 -0.34
CA LEU A 36 -8.27 -4.83 -1.36
C LEU A 36 -8.55 -6.33 -1.36
N ASP A 37 -7.51 -7.15 -1.22
CA ASP A 37 -7.68 -8.58 -1.16
C ASP A 37 -8.59 -8.98 -0.01
N GLY A 38 -8.36 -8.41 1.17
CA GLY A 38 -9.23 -8.64 2.32
C GLY A 38 -10.65 -8.15 2.12
N ALA A 39 -10.79 -6.98 1.48
CA ALA A 39 -12.11 -6.42 1.21
C ALA A 39 -12.90 -7.28 0.24
N ILE A 40 -12.26 -7.81 -0.78
CA ILE A 40 -12.93 -8.70 -1.73
C ILE A 40 -13.46 -9.94 -1.01
N ARG A 41 -12.64 -10.55 -0.16
CA ARG A 41 -13.06 -11.73 0.59
C ARG A 41 -14.21 -11.43 1.54
N THR A 42 -14.12 -10.31 2.24
CA THR A 42 -15.12 -9.95 3.24
C THR A 42 -16.43 -9.53 2.63
N LYS A 43 -16.39 -8.74 1.57
CA LYS A 43 -17.61 -8.21 0.95
C LYS A 43 -18.33 -9.20 0.07
N ALA A 44 -17.66 -10.28 -0.31
CA ALA A 44 -18.31 -11.32 -1.08
C ALA A 44 -19.49 -11.94 -0.32
N GLU A 45 -19.45 -11.95 1.00
CA GLU A 45 -20.53 -12.54 1.80
C GLU A 45 -21.65 -11.56 2.12
N PRO A 46 -21.38 -10.35 2.67
CA PRO A 46 -22.45 -9.54 3.22
C PRO A 46 -23.23 -8.72 2.22
N GLY A 47 -22.92 -8.72 0.95
CA GLY A 47 -23.82 -8.00 0.10
C GLY A 47 -23.29 -7.23 -1.06
N ALA A 48 -22.01 -7.28 -1.34
CA ALA A 48 -21.53 -6.75 -2.59
C ALA A 48 -22.07 -7.63 -3.72
N SER A 49 -22.53 -7.02 -4.80
CA SER A 49 -23.05 -7.81 -5.92
C SER A 49 -21.93 -8.58 -6.60
N ALA A 50 -22.28 -9.64 -7.30
CA ALA A 50 -21.32 -10.42 -8.06
C ALA A 50 -20.59 -9.54 -9.08
N SER A 51 -21.29 -8.60 -9.69
CA SER A 51 -20.65 -7.71 -10.66
C SER A 51 -19.69 -6.74 -10.01
N GLN A 52 -19.97 -6.24 -8.81
CA GLN A 52 -19.05 -5.40 -8.07
C GLN A 52 -17.79 -6.16 -7.71
N ILE A 53 -17.93 -7.38 -7.24
CA ILE A 53 -16.78 -8.22 -6.89
C ILE A 53 -15.94 -8.51 -8.14
N ALA A 54 -16.58 -8.86 -9.24
CA ALA A 54 -15.86 -9.13 -10.48
C ALA A 54 -15.10 -7.91 -10.99
N THR A 55 -15.71 -6.72 -10.90
CA THR A 55 -15.04 -5.48 -11.28
C THR A 55 -13.87 -5.17 -10.35
N ALA A 56 -14.06 -5.38 -9.05
CA ALA A 56 -12.98 -5.15 -8.09
C ALA A 56 -11.80 -6.10 -8.36
N MET A 57 -12.06 -7.33 -8.71
CA MET A 57 -11.01 -8.29 -9.03
C MET A 57 -10.25 -7.90 -10.30
N ALA A 58 -10.97 -7.40 -11.31
CA ALA A 58 -10.33 -6.90 -12.53
C ALA A 58 -9.45 -5.69 -12.25
N LEU A 59 -9.91 -4.79 -11.39
CA LEU A 59 -9.12 -3.62 -10.98
C LEU A 59 -7.91 -4.04 -10.15
N GLN A 60 -8.07 -5.05 -9.30
CA GLN A 60 -6.97 -5.59 -8.51
C GLN A 60 -5.85 -6.07 -9.44
N ASP A 61 -6.21 -6.84 -10.45
CA ASP A 61 -5.26 -7.37 -11.40
C ASP A 61 -4.52 -6.26 -12.15
N LYS A 62 -5.27 -5.24 -12.56
CA LYS A 62 -4.72 -4.09 -13.25
C LYS A 62 -3.76 -3.31 -12.34
N ALA A 63 -4.16 -3.07 -11.10
CA ALA A 63 -3.35 -2.35 -10.13
C ALA A 63 -2.08 -3.11 -9.80
N ASN A 64 -2.17 -4.44 -9.65
CA ASN A 64 -1.00 -5.27 -9.43
C ASN A 64 0.02 -5.09 -10.55
N ARG A 65 -0.43 -5.03 -11.78
CA ARG A 65 0.47 -4.84 -12.92
C ARG A 65 1.09 -3.45 -12.93
N PHE A 66 0.30 -2.42 -12.65
CA PHE A 66 0.84 -1.06 -12.56
C PHE A 66 1.95 -0.97 -11.53
N CYS A 67 1.72 -1.52 -10.35
CA CYS A 67 2.71 -1.47 -9.28
C CYS A 67 3.95 -2.28 -9.63
N ALA A 68 3.79 -3.42 -10.29
CA ALA A 68 4.91 -4.25 -10.72
C ALA A 68 5.75 -3.56 -11.81
N GLU A 69 5.11 -2.73 -12.63
CA GLU A 69 5.77 -2.01 -13.72
C GLU A 69 6.29 -0.64 -13.30
N ARG A 70 6.33 -0.37 -12.02
CA ARG A 70 6.78 0.89 -11.46
C ARG A 70 5.89 2.08 -11.80
N LYS A 71 4.64 1.82 -12.10
CA LYS A 71 3.62 2.83 -12.29
C LYS A 71 2.79 2.93 -11.02
N GLU A 72 3.46 3.16 -9.91
CA GLU A 72 2.84 3.08 -8.59
C GLU A 72 1.71 4.08 -8.41
N ALA A 73 1.85 5.29 -8.91
CA ALA A 73 0.78 6.29 -8.79
C ALA A 73 -0.52 5.79 -9.44
N GLN A 74 -0.41 5.15 -10.58
CA GLN A 74 -1.58 4.59 -11.27
C GLN A 74 -2.12 3.36 -10.53
N GLY A 75 -1.23 2.52 -10.02
CA GLY A 75 -1.63 1.36 -9.23
C GLY A 75 -2.36 1.76 -7.96
N ILE A 76 -1.84 2.75 -7.26
CA ILE A 76 -2.46 3.27 -6.05
C ILE A 76 -3.87 3.78 -6.34
N ARG A 77 -4.05 4.56 -7.40
CA ARG A 77 -5.38 5.06 -7.76
C ARG A 77 -6.33 3.93 -8.14
N THR A 78 -5.84 2.93 -8.83
CA THR A 78 -6.66 1.80 -9.25
C THR A 78 -7.11 0.98 -8.05
N TYR A 79 -6.21 0.72 -7.10
CA TYR A 79 -6.59 0.07 -5.85
C TYR A 79 -7.63 0.89 -5.09
N ALA A 80 -7.41 2.20 -4.99
CA ALA A 80 -8.34 3.07 -4.27
C ALA A 80 -9.73 3.06 -4.90
N ASN A 81 -9.79 3.07 -6.22
CA ASN A 81 -11.07 3.00 -6.93
C ASN A 81 -11.79 1.67 -6.66
N ALA A 82 -11.05 0.58 -6.65
CA ALA A 82 -11.63 -0.74 -6.36
C ALA A 82 -12.17 -0.80 -4.93
N LEU A 83 -11.43 -0.26 -3.98
CA LEU A 83 -11.88 -0.22 -2.58
C LEU A 83 -13.15 0.61 -2.43
N LYS A 84 -13.18 1.78 -3.07
CA LYS A 84 -14.36 2.64 -3.02
C LYS A 84 -15.58 1.97 -3.64
N LEU A 85 -15.37 1.22 -4.71
CA LEU A 85 -16.44 0.45 -5.34
C LEU A 85 -17.06 -0.54 -4.35
N LEU A 86 -16.25 -1.10 -3.46
CA LEU A 86 -16.72 -2.03 -2.43
C LEU A 86 -17.17 -1.33 -1.15
N GLY A 87 -17.19 0.01 -1.13
CA GLY A 87 -17.58 0.77 0.04
C GLY A 87 -16.55 0.80 1.15
N VAL A 88 -15.28 0.62 0.80
CA VAL A 88 -14.18 0.59 1.78
C VAL A 88 -13.31 1.81 1.58
N THR A 89 -12.98 2.48 2.67
CA THR A 89 -12.07 3.61 2.64
C THR A 89 -10.64 3.13 2.52
N PRO A 90 -9.89 3.56 1.49
CA PRO A 90 -8.50 3.15 1.35
C PRO A 90 -7.67 3.63 2.54
N VAL A 91 -6.69 2.83 2.94
CA VAL A 91 -5.77 3.24 4.00
C VAL A 91 -5.00 4.47 3.55
N ASP A 92 -4.64 5.30 4.52
CA ASP A 92 -3.98 6.57 4.25
C ASP A 92 -2.48 6.44 4.47
N LEU A 93 -1.72 7.14 3.63
CA LEU A 93 -0.26 7.15 3.76
C LEU A 93 0.20 7.71 5.10
N ASP A 94 -0.58 8.64 5.64
CA ASP A 94 -0.21 9.33 6.87
C ASP A 94 -0.50 8.52 8.12
N GLN A 95 -1.07 7.37 7.97
CA GLN A 95 -1.37 6.46 9.09
C GLN A 95 -0.51 5.19 9.00
#